data_9405f53e47a75d932ed7040ca6c43dce
#
_entry.id   9405f53e47a75d932ed7040ca6c43dce
#
_cell.length_a   1.000
_cell.length_b   1.000
_cell.length_c   1.000
_cell.angle_alpha   90.00
_cell.angle_beta   90.00
_cell.angle_gamma   90.00
#
_symmetry.space_group_name_H-M   'P 1'
#
loop_
_entity.id
_entity.type
_entity.pdbx_description
1 polymer ?
#
loop_
_entity_poly.entity_id
_entity_poly.type
_entity_poly.pdbx_seq_one_letter_code
_entity_poly.pdbx_strand_id
1 'polypeptide(L)'
;MTPTRQVATLALACALAAGCAAFDPYNLVSRQPPSPGAPAQVPVPAPAHMGLGTEGRLAALDIVWSTVNERYYDANLNGVDWKAARGRWEPPALAAATDEEFWDLLDRMAGELRDAHTRVESPARAAQIEREESVTPGFTFAPVEGRLVVTRVDRESDAWWAGVRPGMGLAGIGGESAQAAYGKALALSRESSTPQARHRGAVRRLIGQGEGKRIDLGFTRTDGTAFEVSLAPRRVASPPRVSHRTLPSGVGYIRLTGWAQPLQGRMIAAIEALKDAPGLVIDLRDNPGGSGLMVRNVAAQLFPKDEKVELGRTLTRTGKPVTIAFGWFELIKIKEELEGAGTYAGPVAVLVNAGSGSGSELFAAALQSLRRGTVVGQTTCGCLLGFLGYAEVPGGGKLAYSEMGFVFTDGRRIEREGVVPDVAVALAAADLALERDRALEAAVALLGRKADGK
;
A
#
# COMPACT_ATOMS: atom_id res chain seq x y z
N MET A 1 -7.78 -54.56 14.83
CA MET A 1 -7.86 -53.20 15.37
C MET A 1 -9.32 -52.89 15.60
N THR A 2 -9.71 -52.66 16.81
CA THR A 2 -11.12 -52.49 17.20
C THR A 2 -11.67 -51.13 16.82
N PRO A 3 -12.93 -51.00 16.42
CA PRO A 3 -13.53 -49.74 15.95
C PRO A 3 -13.45 -48.59 16.96
N THR A 4 -13.29 -48.88 18.22
CA THR A 4 -13.10 -47.88 19.30
C THR A 4 -11.78 -47.08 19.19
N ARG A 5 -10.72 -47.65 18.63
CA ARG A 5 -9.46 -46.91 18.44
C ARG A 5 -9.50 -45.93 17.27
N GLN A 6 -10.26 -46.24 16.22
CA GLN A 6 -10.42 -45.33 15.06
C GLN A 6 -11.28 -44.11 15.42
N VAL A 7 -12.33 -44.29 16.23
CA VAL A 7 -13.19 -43.17 16.66
C VAL A 7 -12.42 -42.23 17.61
N ALA A 8 -11.60 -42.79 18.51
CA ALA A 8 -10.77 -41.99 19.41
C ALA A 8 -9.68 -41.19 18.66
N THR A 9 -9.09 -41.76 17.60
CA THR A 9 -8.08 -41.07 16.78
C THR A 9 -8.73 -39.96 15.94
N LEU A 10 -9.92 -40.18 15.40
CA LEU A 10 -10.67 -39.15 14.66
C LEU A 10 -11.13 -38.00 15.57
N ALA A 11 -11.61 -38.32 16.78
CA ALA A 11 -12.01 -37.32 17.76
C ALA A 11 -10.83 -36.48 18.27
N LEU A 12 -9.65 -37.09 18.44
CA LEU A 12 -8.43 -36.37 18.80
C LEU A 12 -7.89 -35.50 17.68
N ALA A 13 -7.98 -35.96 16.43
CA ALA A 13 -7.62 -35.18 15.26
C ALA A 13 -8.56 -33.99 15.05
N CYS A 14 -9.87 -34.17 15.24
CA CYS A 14 -10.85 -33.07 15.19
C CYS A 14 -10.68 -32.08 16.35
N ALA A 15 -10.33 -32.55 17.55
CA ALA A 15 -10.05 -31.69 18.70
C ALA A 15 -8.75 -30.87 18.50
N LEU A 16 -7.73 -31.47 17.87
CA LEU A 16 -6.50 -30.75 17.52
C LEU A 16 -6.74 -29.73 16.41
N ALA A 17 -7.55 -30.03 15.38
CA ALA A 17 -7.90 -29.10 14.33
C ALA A 17 -8.76 -27.93 14.83
N ALA A 18 -9.74 -28.22 15.71
CA ALA A 18 -10.53 -27.18 16.38
C ALA A 18 -9.67 -26.34 17.35
N GLY A 19 -8.69 -26.97 18.01
CA GLY A 19 -7.71 -26.30 18.87
C GLY A 19 -6.81 -25.33 18.08
N CYS A 20 -6.39 -25.70 16.87
CA CYS A 20 -5.60 -24.83 16.00
C CYS A 20 -6.39 -23.59 15.56
N ALA A 21 -7.66 -23.74 15.18
CA ALA A 21 -8.50 -22.60 14.77
C ALA A 21 -8.83 -21.67 15.95
N ALA A 22 -8.96 -22.20 17.16
CA ALA A 22 -9.18 -21.40 18.36
C ALA A 22 -7.88 -20.75 18.88
N PHE A 23 -6.72 -21.36 18.59
CA PHE A 23 -5.41 -20.85 18.98
C PHE A 23 -4.91 -19.76 18.02
N ASP A 24 -5.11 -19.92 16.71
CA ASP A 24 -4.71 -18.99 15.66
C ASP A 24 -5.89 -18.74 14.70
N PRO A 25 -6.94 -18.04 15.15
CA PRO A 25 -8.15 -17.81 14.34
C PRO A 25 -7.89 -16.98 13.06
N TYR A 26 -6.72 -16.38 12.96
CA TYR A 26 -6.30 -15.56 11.80
C TYR A 26 -5.23 -16.25 10.94
N ASN A 27 -4.87 -17.50 11.24
CA ASN A 27 -3.80 -18.25 10.57
C ASN A 27 -2.46 -17.49 10.50
N LEU A 28 -2.12 -16.69 11.48
CA LEU A 28 -0.91 -15.86 11.48
C LEU A 28 0.36 -16.68 11.74
N VAL A 29 0.25 -17.73 12.55
CA VAL A 29 1.37 -18.62 12.88
C VAL A 29 1.70 -19.53 11.69
N SER A 30 0.68 -19.99 10.96
CA SER A 30 0.85 -20.82 9.76
C SER A 30 1.34 -20.02 8.53
N ARG A 31 1.35 -18.69 8.61
CA ARG A 31 1.81 -17.77 7.55
C ARG A 31 3.26 -17.31 7.73
N GLN A 32 4.06 -17.93 8.58
CA GLN A 32 5.47 -17.55 8.68
C GLN A 32 6.15 -17.70 7.31
N PRO A 33 6.86 -16.68 6.84
CA PRO A 33 7.71 -16.83 5.67
C PRO A 33 8.74 -17.92 5.95
N PRO A 34 9.17 -18.69 4.94
CA PRO A 34 10.19 -19.71 5.13
C PRO A 34 11.42 -19.09 5.79
N SER A 35 11.96 -19.78 6.79
CA SER A 35 13.12 -19.32 7.54
C SER A 35 14.25 -18.93 6.59
N PRO A 36 14.98 -17.82 6.84
CA PRO A 36 16.14 -17.46 6.03
C PRO A 36 17.13 -18.63 6.03
N GLY A 37 17.40 -19.19 4.84
CA GLY A 37 18.29 -20.36 4.68
C GLY A 37 17.59 -21.68 4.30
N ALA A 38 16.27 -21.73 4.24
CA ALA A 38 15.61 -22.88 3.60
C ALA A 38 15.99 -22.90 2.11
N PRO A 39 16.38 -24.08 1.54
CA PRO A 39 16.66 -24.17 0.11
C PRO A 39 15.43 -23.72 -0.67
N ALA A 40 15.65 -22.84 -1.66
CA ALA A 40 14.59 -22.37 -2.53
C ALA A 40 13.84 -23.59 -3.08
N GLN A 41 12.59 -23.75 -2.69
CA GLN A 41 11.76 -24.79 -3.29
C GLN A 41 11.68 -24.43 -4.78
N VAL A 42 12.19 -25.33 -5.63
CA VAL A 42 12.02 -25.22 -7.08
C VAL A 42 10.51 -25.06 -7.29
N PRO A 43 10.06 -23.97 -7.94
CA PRO A 43 8.65 -23.79 -8.17
C PRO A 43 8.15 -25.01 -8.94
N VAL A 44 7.33 -25.84 -8.31
CA VAL A 44 6.54 -26.83 -9.05
C VAL A 44 5.71 -25.99 -10.01
N PRO A 45 5.78 -26.22 -11.35
CA PRO A 45 4.93 -25.51 -12.28
C PRO A 45 3.49 -25.67 -11.77
N ALA A 46 2.82 -24.55 -11.50
CA ALA A 46 1.42 -24.62 -11.16
C ALA A 46 0.72 -25.44 -12.26
N PRO A 47 -0.12 -26.44 -11.91
CA PRO A 47 -0.84 -27.20 -12.92
C PRO A 47 -1.52 -26.20 -13.85
N ALA A 48 -1.46 -26.46 -15.15
CA ALA A 48 -2.11 -25.63 -16.16
C ALA A 48 -3.55 -25.39 -15.68
N HIS A 49 -3.86 -24.13 -15.32
CA HIS A 49 -5.12 -23.79 -14.71
C HIS A 49 -6.23 -24.09 -15.71
N MET A 50 -6.94 -25.19 -15.52
CA MET A 50 -8.28 -25.29 -16.06
C MET A 50 -9.08 -24.16 -15.41
N GLY A 51 -9.67 -23.28 -16.21
CA GLY A 51 -10.40 -22.11 -15.73
C GLY A 51 -11.38 -22.45 -14.62
N LEU A 52 -11.65 -21.51 -13.74
CA LEU A 52 -12.63 -21.68 -12.68
C LEU A 52 -14.01 -22.01 -13.29
N GLY A 53 -14.51 -23.22 -13.06
CA GLY A 53 -15.88 -23.56 -13.39
C GLY A 53 -16.88 -22.76 -12.53
N THR A 54 -18.16 -22.80 -12.89
CA THR A 54 -19.24 -22.08 -12.18
C THR A 54 -19.23 -22.35 -10.67
N GLU A 55 -19.03 -23.59 -10.24
CA GLU A 55 -18.95 -23.96 -8.82
C GLU A 55 -17.75 -23.32 -8.12
N GLY A 56 -16.59 -23.28 -8.75
CA GLY A 56 -15.39 -22.63 -8.21
C GLY A 56 -15.56 -21.11 -8.10
N ARG A 57 -16.24 -20.48 -9.08
CA ARG A 57 -16.56 -19.05 -9.05
C ARG A 57 -17.54 -18.71 -7.94
N LEU A 58 -18.59 -19.52 -7.74
CA LEU A 58 -19.51 -19.37 -6.62
C LEU A 58 -18.80 -19.49 -5.29
N ALA A 59 -17.97 -20.51 -5.10
CA ALA A 59 -17.22 -20.70 -3.86
C ALA A 59 -16.28 -19.52 -3.57
N ALA A 60 -15.61 -18.98 -4.60
CA ALA A 60 -14.75 -17.80 -4.47
C ALA A 60 -15.56 -16.55 -4.07
N LEU A 61 -16.69 -16.31 -4.72
CA LEU A 61 -17.58 -15.20 -4.39
C LEU A 61 -18.13 -15.33 -2.96
N ASP A 62 -18.52 -16.53 -2.53
CA ASP A 62 -19.04 -16.81 -1.20
C ASP A 62 -18.00 -16.50 -0.12
N ILE A 63 -16.75 -16.91 -0.32
CA ILE A 63 -15.66 -16.63 0.62
C ILE A 63 -15.42 -15.12 0.70
N VAL A 64 -15.34 -14.41 -0.43
CA VAL A 64 -15.13 -12.95 -0.44
C VAL A 64 -16.28 -12.26 0.27
N TRP A 65 -17.52 -12.59 -0.08
CA TRP A 65 -18.69 -11.94 0.49
C TRP A 65 -18.85 -12.21 1.98
N SER A 66 -18.78 -13.49 2.42
CA SER A 66 -18.97 -13.85 3.82
C SER A 66 -17.85 -13.33 4.71
N THR A 67 -16.58 -13.40 4.27
CA THR A 67 -15.45 -12.88 5.05
C THR A 67 -15.60 -11.39 5.31
N VAL A 68 -15.95 -10.60 4.30
CA VAL A 68 -16.20 -9.16 4.48
C VAL A 68 -17.39 -8.93 5.40
N ASN A 69 -18.50 -9.63 5.16
CA ASN A 69 -19.72 -9.49 5.96
C ASN A 69 -19.48 -9.73 7.46
N GLU A 70 -18.64 -10.71 7.79
CA GLU A 70 -18.43 -11.15 9.16
C GLU A 70 -17.27 -10.43 9.86
N ARG A 71 -16.22 -10.05 9.11
CA ARG A 71 -14.93 -9.65 9.67
C ARG A 71 -14.50 -8.22 9.40
N TYR A 72 -15.16 -7.53 8.48
CA TYR A 72 -14.82 -6.13 8.20
C TYR A 72 -14.92 -5.28 9.48
N TYR A 73 -13.96 -4.37 9.70
CA TYR A 73 -13.81 -3.63 10.96
C TYR A 73 -15.02 -2.77 11.34
N ASP A 74 -15.72 -2.22 10.35
CA ASP A 74 -16.96 -1.48 10.55
C ASP A 74 -18.16 -2.44 10.37
N ALA A 75 -18.90 -2.67 11.44
CA ALA A 75 -20.07 -3.54 11.41
C ALA A 75 -21.17 -3.03 10.45
N ASN A 76 -21.19 -1.72 10.16
CA ASN A 76 -22.10 -1.09 9.20
C ASN A 76 -21.55 -1.11 7.76
N LEU A 77 -20.41 -1.77 7.51
CA LEU A 77 -19.81 -1.96 6.17
C LEU A 77 -19.69 -0.64 5.38
N ASN A 78 -19.26 0.44 6.06
CA ASN A 78 -19.20 1.80 5.50
C ASN A 78 -20.56 2.31 4.94
N GLY A 79 -21.68 1.78 5.42
CA GLY A 79 -23.03 2.12 4.97
C GLY A 79 -23.45 1.42 3.67
N VAL A 80 -22.71 0.42 3.22
CA VAL A 80 -23.03 -0.37 2.02
C VAL A 80 -24.02 -1.47 2.34
N ASP A 81 -25.10 -1.56 1.56
CA ASP A 81 -25.97 -2.75 1.55
C ASP A 81 -25.21 -3.91 0.88
N TRP A 82 -24.43 -4.62 1.71
CA TRP A 82 -23.56 -5.70 1.27
C TRP A 82 -24.34 -6.92 0.77
N LYS A 83 -25.55 -7.13 1.30
CA LYS A 83 -26.43 -8.18 0.81
C LYS A 83 -26.92 -7.88 -0.62
N ALA A 84 -27.34 -6.65 -0.86
CA ALA A 84 -27.71 -6.22 -2.22
C ALA A 84 -26.49 -6.19 -3.17
N ALA A 85 -25.29 -5.87 -2.67
CA ALA A 85 -24.05 -5.95 -3.47
C ALA A 85 -23.84 -7.35 -4.01
N ARG A 86 -24.00 -8.41 -3.19
CA ARG A 86 -23.91 -9.79 -3.69
C ARG A 86 -24.85 -10.03 -4.88
N GLY A 87 -26.12 -9.66 -4.74
CA GLY A 87 -27.11 -9.87 -5.81
C GLY A 87 -26.79 -9.14 -7.11
N ARG A 88 -26.11 -7.98 -7.03
CA ARG A 88 -25.67 -7.22 -8.22
C ARG A 88 -24.45 -7.86 -8.90
N TRP A 89 -23.52 -8.40 -8.14
CA TRP A 89 -22.23 -8.86 -8.66
C TRP A 89 -22.17 -10.35 -8.99
N GLU A 90 -23.01 -11.18 -8.39
CA GLU A 90 -23.04 -12.63 -8.65
C GLU A 90 -23.33 -12.94 -10.12
N PRO A 91 -24.42 -12.43 -10.76
CA PRO A 91 -24.70 -12.76 -12.16
C PRO A 91 -23.56 -12.39 -13.13
N PRO A 92 -23.01 -11.16 -13.13
CA PRO A 92 -21.91 -10.83 -14.04
C PRO A 92 -20.63 -11.60 -13.71
N ALA A 93 -20.32 -11.89 -12.44
CA ALA A 93 -19.14 -12.67 -12.05
C ALA A 93 -19.21 -14.11 -12.59
N LEU A 94 -20.38 -14.75 -12.49
CA LEU A 94 -20.57 -16.10 -13.04
C LEU A 94 -20.57 -16.13 -14.56
N ALA A 95 -21.02 -15.06 -15.21
CA ALA A 95 -21.04 -14.93 -16.67
C ALA A 95 -19.70 -14.43 -17.27
N ALA A 96 -18.69 -14.12 -16.45
CA ALA A 96 -17.40 -13.62 -16.91
C ALA A 96 -16.79 -14.55 -17.97
N ALA A 97 -16.31 -13.99 -19.09
CA ALA A 97 -15.76 -14.76 -20.19
C ALA A 97 -14.40 -15.39 -19.85
N THR A 98 -13.66 -14.76 -18.95
CA THR A 98 -12.33 -15.22 -18.52
C THR A 98 -12.20 -15.17 -16.99
N ASP A 99 -11.23 -15.90 -16.45
CA ASP A 99 -10.91 -15.83 -15.02
C ASP A 99 -10.36 -14.45 -14.63
N GLU A 100 -9.64 -13.78 -15.52
CA GLU A 100 -9.15 -12.42 -15.28
C GLU A 100 -10.33 -11.43 -15.09
N GLU A 101 -11.34 -11.52 -15.94
CA GLU A 101 -12.57 -10.74 -15.81
C GLU A 101 -13.33 -11.08 -14.52
N PHE A 102 -13.42 -12.36 -14.16
CA PHE A 102 -14.01 -12.81 -12.91
C PHE A 102 -13.34 -12.18 -11.69
N TRP A 103 -12.02 -12.23 -11.61
CA TRP A 103 -11.26 -11.63 -10.52
C TRP A 103 -11.42 -10.10 -10.46
N ASP A 104 -11.44 -9.43 -11.62
CA ASP A 104 -11.70 -7.98 -11.70
C ASP A 104 -13.09 -7.61 -11.17
N LEU A 105 -14.12 -8.41 -11.48
CA LEU A 105 -15.47 -8.22 -10.98
C LEU A 105 -15.56 -8.42 -9.47
N LEU A 106 -14.89 -9.43 -8.90
CA LEU A 106 -14.83 -9.60 -7.44
C LEU A 106 -14.08 -8.44 -6.74
N ASP A 107 -12.98 -7.96 -7.32
CA ASP A 107 -12.26 -6.79 -6.78
C ASP A 107 -13.13 -5.53 -6.84
N ARG A 108 -13.94 -5.37 -7.90
CA ARG A 108 -14.90 -4.26 -8.02
C ARG A 108 -16.04 -4.37 -7.01
N MET A 109 -16.53 -5.57 -6.73
CA MET A 109 -17.50 -5.80 -5.65
C MET A 109 -16.93 -5.34 -4.30
N ALA A 110 -15.70 -5.77 -3.96
CA ALA A 110 -15.02 -5.31 -2.75
C ALA A 110 -14.83 -3.79 -2.74
N GLY A 111 -14.65 -3.18 -3.90
CA GLY A 111 -14.52 -1.73 -4.08
C GLY A 111 -15.75 -0.92 -3.65
N GLU A 112 -16.97 -1.50 -3.61
CA GLU A 112 -18.15 -0.78 -3.11
C GLU A 112 -17.97 -0.26 -1.67
N LEU A 113 -17.13 -0.92 -0.87
CA LEU A 113 -16.78 -0.45 0.47
C LEU A 113 -15.99 0.87 0.46
N ARG A 114 -15.48 1.30 -0.70
CA ARG A 114 -14.61 2.49 -0.85
C ARG A 114 -13.44 2.48 0.13
N ASP A 115 -12.79 1.34 0.21
CA ASP A 115 -11.67 1.04 1.09
C ASP A 115 -10.50 0.48 0.27
N ALA A 116 -9.37 1.17 0.29
CA ALA A 116 -8.20 0.80 -0.50
C ALA A 116 -7.55 -0.53 -0.05
N HIS A 117 -7.77 -0.94 1.21
CA HIS A 117 -7.19 -2.15 1.77
C HIS A 117 -8.06 -3.39 1.56
N THR A 118 -9.39 -3.23 1.42
CA THR A 118 -10.29 -4.35 1.10
C THR A 118 -10.31 -4.57 -0.40
N ARG A 119 -9.63 -5.61 -0.87
CA ARG A 119 -9.42 -5.90 -2.28
C ARG A 119 -9.23 -7.38 -2.55
N VAL A 120 -9.62 -7.81 -3.73
CA VAL A 120 -9.39 -9.17 -4.21
C VAL A 120 -8.19 -9.17 -5.17
N GLU A 121 -7.23 -10.01 -4.87
CA GLU A 121 -6.05 -10.21 -5.71
C GLU A 121 -6.22 -11.50 -6.52
N SER A 122 -6.12 -11.40 -7.85
CA SER A 122 -6.04 -12.60 -8.70
C SER A 122 -4.79 -13.41 -8.37
N PRO A 123 -4.73 -14.73 -8.70
CA PRO A 123 -3.53 -15.54 -8.46
C PRO A 123 -2.25 -14.92 -9.01
N ALA A 124 -2.31 -14.39 -10.22
CA ALA A 124 -1.17 -13.72 -10.86
C ALA A 124 -0.73 -12.48 -10.08
N ARG A 125 -1.69 -11.68 -9.59
CA ARG A 125 -1.39 -10.49 -8.80
C ARG A 125 -0.86 -10.82 -7.42
N ALA A 126 -1.43 -11.80 -6.75
CA ALA A 126 -0.94 -12.29 -5.46
C ALA A 126 0.53 -12.75 -5.55
N ALA A 127 0.87 -13.53 -6.59
CA ALA A 127 2.23 -13.97 -6.85
C ALA A 127 3.21 -12.80 -7.12
N GLN A 128 2.78 -11.74 -7.81
CA GLN A 128 3.62 -10.54 -8.01
C GLN A 128 3.92 -9.83 -6.69
N ILE A 129 2.90 -9.68 -5.83
CA ILE A 129 3.06 -9.05 -4.52
C ILE A 129 4.01 -9.86 -3.63
N GLU A 130 3.86 -11.18 -3.59
CA GLU A 130 4.74 -12.06 -2.81
C GLU A 130 6.21 -12.01 -3.24
N ARG A 131 6.46 -11.82 -4.54
CA ARG A 131 7.81 -11.71 -5.09
C ARG A 131 8.37 -10.28 -5.06
N GLU A 132 7.62 -9.33 -4.51
CA GLU A 132 7.98 -7.90 -4.55
C GLU A 132 8.27 -7.43 -5.99
N GLU A 133 7.43 -7.85 -6.93
CA GLU A 133 7.54 -7.53 -8.35
C GLU A 133 6.46 -6.57 -8.80
N SER A 134 6.77 -5.77 -9.81
CA SER A 134 5.82 -4.94 -10.54
C SER A 134 5.99 -5.09 -12.04
N VAL A 135 4.90 -4.95 -12.80
CA VAL A 135 4.94 -4.86 -14.25
C VAL A 135 4.83 -3.39 -14.62
N THR A 136 5.80 -2.86 -15.35
CA THR A 136 5.89 -1.44 -15.66
C THR A 136 6.63 -1.21 -16.98
N PRO A 137 6.27 -0.18 -17.77
CA PRO A 137 7.08 0.27 -18.90
C PRO A 137 8.28 1.15 -18.47
N GLY A 138 8.47 1.35 -17.15
CA GLY A 138 9.58 2.12 -16.60
C GLY A 138 9.26 3.61 -16.35
N PHE A 139 7.99 4.01 -16.44
CA PHE A 139 7.55 5.36 -16.07
C PHE A 139 6.20 5.32 -15.35
N THR A 140 5.87 6.41 -14.69
CA THR A 140 4.54 6.68 -14.16
C THR A 140 4.11 8.09 -14.45
N PHE A 141 2.81 8.36 -14.37
CA PHE A 141 2.22 9.66 -14.67
C PHE A 141 1.14 10.01 -13.64
N ALA A 142 0.80 11.27 -13.55
CA ALA A 142 -0.32 11.77 -12.74
C ALA A 142 -0.99 12.96 -13.42
N PRO A 143 -2.24 13.31 -13.00
CA PRO A 143 -2.82 14.60 -13.34
C PRO A 143 -2.01 15.74 -12.70
N VAL A 144 -1.46 16.60 -13.53
CA VAL A 144 -0.71 17.81 -13.12
C VAL A 144 -1.17 18.95 -14.02
N GLU A 145 -1.59 20.07 -13.44
CA GLU A 145 -2.04 21.26 -14.18
C GLU A 145 -3.11 20.97 -15.24
N GLY A 146 -4.06 20.07 -14.92
CA GLY A 146 -5.15 19.66 -15.81
C GLY A 146 -4.76 18.69 -16.93
N ARG A 147 -3.52 18.21 -16.99
CA ARG A 147 -2.99 17.27 -17.99
C ARG A 147 -2.45 16.02 -17.33
N LEU A 148 -2.33 14.94 -18.10
CA LEU A 148 -1.57 13.76 -17.67
C LEU A 148 -0.09 14.03 -17.96
N VAL A 149 0.74 14.04 -16.92
CA VAL A 149 2.16 14.35 -17.00
C VAL A 149 2.98 13.20 -16.44
N VAL A 150 4.06 12.85 -17.12
CA VAL A 150 5.06 11.90 -16.65
C VAL A 150 5.72 12.46 -15.40
N THR A 151 5.53 11.78 -14.26
CA THR A 151 6.05 12.26 -12.97
C THR A 151 7.37 11.61 -12.58
N ARG A 152 7.63 10.40 -13.08
CA ARG A 152 8.87 9.66 -12.83
C ARG A 152 9.19 8.74 -13.98
N VAL A 153 10.47 8.62 -14.30
CA VAL A 153 11.01 7.64 -15.23
C VAL A 153 12.20 6.94 -14.56
N ASP A 154 12.23 5.62 -14.64
CA ASP A 154 13.36 4.85 -14.17
C ASP A 154 14.51 5.00 -15.20
N ARG A 155 15.68 5.45 -14.72
CA ARG A 155 16.85 5.72 -15.58
C ARG A 155 17.45 4.48 -16.25
N GLU A 156 17.13 3.29 -15.75
CA GLU A 156 17.57 2.02 -16.33
C GLU A 156 16.48 1.35 -17.19
N SER A 157 15.36 2.03 -17.44
CA SER A 157 14.21 1.49 -18.17
C SER A 157 14.25 1.75 -19.68
N ASP A 158 13.49 0.94 -20.42
CA ASP A 158 13.27 1.15 -21.85
C ASP A 158 12.64 2.52 -22.13
N ALA A 159 11.78 3.02 -21.23
CA ALA A 159 11.20 4.35 -21.35
C ALA A 159 12.27 5.45 -21.34
N TRP A 160 13.24 5.35 -20.43
CA TRP A 160 14.35 6.31 -20.37
C TRP A 160 15.20 6.28 -21.64
N TRP A 161 15.58 5.09 -22.09
CA TRP A 161 16.40 4.91 -23.29
C TRP A 161 15.66 5.32 -24.58
N ALA A 162 14.34 5.17 -24.60
CA ALA A 162 13.49 5.65 -25.69
C ALA A 162 13.26 7.17 -25.68
N GLY A 163 13.74 7.89 -24.66
CA GLY A 163 13.66 9.35 -24.59
C GLY A 163 12.50 9.90 -23.77
N VAL A 164 11.74 9.07 -23.04
CA VAL A 164 10.71 9.54 -22.11
C VAL A 164 11.37 10.23 -20.92
N ARG A 165 10.85 11.40 -20.52
CA ARG A 165 11.39 12.19 -19.41
C ARG A 165 10.28 12.72 -18.51
N PRO A 166 10.58 12.95 -17.21
CA PRO A 166 9.65 13.66 -16.32
C PRO A 166 9.29 15.03 -16.89
N GLY A 167 8.06 15.48 -16.64
CA GLY A 167 7.53 16.73 -17.15
C GLY A 167 6.90 16.66 -18.54
N MET A 168 7.14 15.60 -19.31
CA MET A 168 6.45 15.38 -20.58
C MET A 168 4.95 15.16 -20.36
N GLY A 169 4.10 15.75 -21.23
CA GLY A 169 2.69 15.46 -21.29
C GLY A 169 2.44 14.08 -21.92
N LEU A 170 1.59 13.24 -21.31
CA LEU A 170 1.13 12.00 -21.92
C LEU A 170 -0.09 12.31 -22.80
N ALA A 171 0.07 12.22 -24.11
CA ALA A 171 -0.92 12.65 -25.11
C ALA A 171 -1.76 11.48 -25.65
N GLY A 172 -1.15 10.30 -25.83
CA GLY A 172 -1.81 9.12 -26.41
C GLY A 172 -1.43 7.80 -25.72
N ILE A 173 -2.36 6.86 -25.68
CA ILE A 173 -2.17 5.48 -25.20
C ILE A 173 -2.96 4.54 -26.11
N GLY A 174 -2.29 3.60 -26.79
CA GLY A 174 -2.95 2.57 -27.60
C GLY A 174 -3.83 3.11 -28.75
N GLY A 175 -3.43 4.22 -29.36
CA GLY A 175 -4.15 4.84 -30.46
C GLY A 175 -5.32 5.76 -30.05
N GLU A 176 -5.56 5.92 -28.73
CA GLU A 176 -6.55 6.87 -28.20
C GLU A 176 -5.85 8.08 -27.54
N SER A 177 -6.59 9.19 -27.33
CA SER A 177 -6.09 10.24 -26.47
C SER A 177 -5.86 9.72 -25.06
N ALA A 178 -4.74 10.08 -24.43
CA ALA A 178 -4.41 9.62 -23.07
C ALA A 178 -5.52 9.96 -22.05
N GLN A 179 -6.19 11.12 -22.22
CA GLN A 179 -7.29 11.54 -21.36
C GLN A 179 -8.52 10.61 -21.50
N ALA A 180 -8.87 10.21 -22.73
CA ALA A 180 -9.98 9.26 -22.96
C ALA A 180 -9.65 7.88 -22.42
N ALA A 181 -8.47 7.35 -22.70
CA ALA A 181 -7.99 6.07 -22.18
C ALA A 181 -7.96 6.07 -20.62
N TYR A 182 -7.49 7.16 -20.01
CA TYR A 182 -7.48 7.34 -18.57
C TYR A 182 -8.88 7.39 -17.96
N GLY A 183 -9.83 8.11 -18.59
CA GLY A 183 -11.22 8.15 -18.16
C GLY A 183 -11.88 6.77 -18.18
N LYS A 184 -11.66 5.99 -19.25
CA LYS A 184 -12.11 4.59 -19.34
C LYS A 184 -11.48 3.71 -18.25
N ALA A 185 -10.18 3.83 -18.05
CA ALA A 185 -9.47 3.06 -17.02
C ALA A 185 -9.97 3.38 -15.61
N LEU A 186 -10.25 4.66 -15.31
CA LEU A 186 -10.87 5.06 -14.04
C LEU A 186 -12.25 4.46 -13.87
N ALA A 187 -13.10 4.47 -14.92
CA ALA A 187 -14.45 3.91 -14.86
C ALA A 187 -14.45 2.38 -14.61
N LEU A 188 -13.46 1.68 -15.16
CA LEU A 188 -13.28 0.24 -14.99
C LEU A 188 -12.51 -0.12 -13.70
N SER A 189 -11.82 0.83 -13.08
CA SER A 189 -11.11 0.58 -11.81
C SER A 189 -12.11 0.48 -10.68
N ARG A 190 -11.82 -0.40 -9.72
CA ARG A 190 -12.61 -0.49 -8.49
C ARG A 190 -12.70 0.86 -7.79
N GLU A 191 -13.78 1.12 -7.09
CA GLU A 191 -13.86 2.25 -6.17
C GLU A 191 -12.84 2.07 -5.04
N SER A 192 -12.37 3.15 -4.45
CA SER A 192 -11.33 3.13 -3.44
C SER A 192 -11.54 4.27 -2.44
N SER A 193 -10.71 4.35 -1.41
CA SER A 193 -10.81 5.34 -0.34
C SER A 193 -10.85 6.79 -0.86
N THR A 194 -10.04 7.08 -1.89
CA THR A 194 -9.87 8.43 -2.45
C THR A 194 -9.66 8.41 -3.96
N PRO A 195 -9.81 9.55 -4.65
CA PRO A 195 -9.41 9.69 -6.06
C PRO A 195 -7.94 9.31 -6.32
N GLN A 196 -7.02 9.63 -5.38
CA GLN A 196 -5.60 9.28 -5.47
C GLN A 196 -5.39 7.76 -5.44
N ALA A 197 -6.09 7.07 -4.56
CA ALA A 197 -6.06 5.61 -4.49
C ALA A 197 -6.63 4.97 -5.77
N ARG A 198 -7.72 5.51 -6.31
CA ARG A 198 -8.32 5.06 -7.57
C ARG A 198 -7.43 5.32 -8.78
N HIS A 199 -6.74 6.47 -8.82
CA HIS A 199 -5.76 6.78 -9.86
C HIS A 199 -4.69 5.69 -10.00
N ARG A 200 -4.15 5.16 -8.89
CA ARG A 200 -3.18 4.06 -8.93
C ARG A 200 -3.71 2.82 -9.63
N GLY A 201 -4.99 2.50 -9.42
CA GLY A 201 -5.68 1.41 -10.13
C GLY A 201 -5.74 1.66 -11.64
N ALA A 202 -6.10 2.88 -12.06
CA ALA A 202 -6.18 3.27 -13.47
C ALA A 202 -4.79 3.25 -14.15
N VAL A 203 -3.74 3.77 -13.50
CA VAL A 203 -2.36 3.70 -14.02
C VAL A 203 -1.93 2.25 -14.23
N ARG A 204 -2.16 1.39 -13.26
CA ARG A 204 -1.85 -0.05 -13.38
C ARG A 204 -2.60 -0.69 -14.55
N ARG A 205 -3.88 -0.37 -14.73
CA ARG A 205 -4.71 -0.90 -15.83
C ARG A 205 -4.19 -0.46 -17.19
N LEU A 206 -3.71 0.77 -17.31
CA LEU A 206 -3.24 1.34 -18.57
C LEU A 206 -1.84 0.89 -18.97
N ILE A 207 -0.90 0.88 -18.04
CA ILE A 207 0.52 0.69 -18.33
C ILE A 207 1.21 -0.36 -17.44
N GLY A 208 0.51 -0.93 -16.47
CA GLY A 208 1.06 -1.90 -15.52
C GLY A 208 0.58 -3.34 -15.73
N GLN A 209 -0.03 -3.65 -16.89
CA GLN A 209 -0.53 -4.97 -17.28
C GLN A 209 0.01 -5.36 -18.65
N GLY A 210 -0.19 -6.62 -19.02
CA GLY A 210 0.20 -7.09 -20.36
C GLY A 210 1.72 -7.17 -20.52
N GLU A 211 2.40 -7.82 -19.58
CA GLU A 211 3.85 -8.06 -19.66
C GLU A 211 4.28 -8.52 -21.06
N GLY A 212 5.26 -7.84 -21.64
CA GLY A 212 5.76 -8.09 -22.98
C GLY A 212 4.87 -7.58 -24.14
N LYS A 213 3.62 -7.16 -23.90
CA LYS A 213 2.76 -6.59 -24.92
C LYS A 213 3.11 -5.13 -25.18
N ARG A 214 3.41 -4.79 -26.41
CA ARG A 214 3.75 -3.40 -26.77
C ARG A 214 2.53 -2.49 -26.66
N ILE A 215 2.76 -1.31 -26.11
CA ILE A 215 1.78 -0.21 -25.99
C ILE A 215 2.34 0.98 -26.75
N ASP A 216 1.57 1.49 -27.71
CA ASP A 216 1.93 2.71 -28.42
C ASP A 216 1.56 3.92 -27.57
N LEU A 217 2.52 4.79 -27.34
CA LEU A 217 2.44 5.93 -26.43
C LEU A 217 2.83 7.21 -27.16
N GLY A 218 1.96 8.20 -27.07
CA GLY A 218 2.22 9.56 -27.55
C GLY A 218 2.52 10.49 -26.38
N PHE A 219 3.57 11.30 -26.54
CA PHE A 219 3.96 12.31 -25.58
C PHE A 219 4.06 13.69 -26.23
N THR A 220 3.92 14.73 -25.40
CA THR A 220 4.26 16.10 -25.74
C THR A 220 5.47 16.50 -24.92
N ARG A 221 6.57 16.88 -25.58
CA ARG A 221 7.76 17.40 -24.89
C ARG A 221 7.51 18.78 -24.29
N THR A 222 8.42 19.23 -23.45
CA THR A 222 8.33 20.55 -22.81
C THR A 222 8.40 21.70 -23.78
N ASP A 223 8.99 21.52 -24.98
CA ASP A 223 9.04 22.48 -26.09
C ASP A 223 7.77 22.44 -26.97
N GLY A 224 6.79 21.58 -26.62
CA GLY A 224 5.55 21.43 -27.38
C GLY A 224 5.62 20.40 -28.52
N THR A 225 6.78 19.82 -28.83
CA THR A 225 6.92 18.86 -29.92
C THR A 225 6.30 17.51 -29.57
N ALA A 226 5.65 16.87 -30.54
CA ALA A 226 5.12 15.54 -30.41
C ALA A 226 6.24 14.48 -30.42
N PHE A 227 6.06 13.42 -29.68
CA PHE A 227 6.99 12.30 -29.59
C PHE A 227 6.20 10.99 -29.39
N GLU A 228 6.48 10.00 -30.21
CA GLU A 228 5.81 8.71 -30.14
C GLU A 228 6.83 7.61 -29.87
N VAL A 229 6.42 6.62 -29.09
CA VAL A 229 7.22 5.42 -28.78
C VAL A 229 6.33 4.23 -28.44
N SER A 230 6.76 3.04 -28.83
CA SER A 230 6.09 1.80 -28.45
C SER A 230 6.94 1.08 -27.39
N LEU A 231 6.39 0.90 -26.19
CA LEU A 231 7.05 0.27 -25.05
C LEU A 231 6.33 -1.01 -24.65
N ALA A 232 7.08 -2.00 -24.18
CA ALA A 232 6.51 -3.21 -23.59
C ALA A 232 6.73 -3.19 -22.07
N PRO A 233 5.66 -3.24 -21.25
CA PRO A 233 5.81 -3.40 -19.81
C PRO A 233 6.63 -4.65 -19.49
N ARG A 234 7.56 -4.52 -18.55
CA ARG A 234 8.41 -5.61 -18.08
C ARG A 234 8.21 -5.84 -16.60
N ARG A 235 8.40 -7.06 -16.19
CA ARG A 235 8.47 -7.44 -14.78
C ARG A 235 9.79 -6.96 -14.20
N VAL A 236 9.71 -6.20 -13.10
CA VAL A 236 10.88 -5.67 -12.40
C VAL A 236 10.75 -5.95 -10.90
N ALA A 237 11.84 -6.31 -10.26
CA ALA A 237 11.91 -6.40 -8.81
C ALA A 237 11.83 -4.99 -8.22
N SER A 238 10.97 -4.82 -7.23
CA SER A 238 10.73 -3.52 -6.57
C SER A 238 10.76 -3.68 -5.04
N PRO A 239 11.83 -4.28 -4.48
CA PRO A 239 11.91 -4.47 -3.04
C PRO A 239 11.98 -3.13 -2.31
N PRO A 240 11.38 -3.02 -1.11
CA PRO A 240 11.53 -1.86 -0.25
C PRO A 240 13.00 -1.56 0.06
N ARG A 241 13.35 -0.26 0.16
CA ARG A 241 14.73 0.20 0.37
C ARG A 241 14.79 1.35 1.36
N VAL A 242 15.92 1.42 2.08
CA VAL A 242 16.33 2.58 2.89
C VAL A 242 17.62 3.14 2.30
N SER A 243 17.68 4.44 2.13
CA SER A 243 18.91 5.18 1.84
C SER A 243 18.99 6.44 2.68
N HIS A 244 20.19 6.88 3.02
CA HIS A 244 20.39 8.12 3.76
C HIS A 244 21.65 8.86 3.28
N ARG A 245 21.67 10.16 3.52
CA ARG A 245 22.81 11.04 3.23
C ARG A 245 22.68 12.35 3.99
N THR A 246 23.77 13.07 4.11
CA THR A 246 23.77 14.48 4.50
C THR A 246 23.64 15.34 3.23
N LEU A 247 22.72 16.31 3.25
CA LEU A 247 22.57 17.27 2.16
C LEU A 247 23.64 18.36 2.22
N PRO A 248 23.88 19.12 1.14
CA PRO A 248 24.84 20.23 1.16
C PRO A 248 24.56 21.30 2.23
N SER A 249 23.30 21.40 2.68
CA SER A 249 22.89 22.28 3.79
C SER A 249 23.24 21.74 5.19
N GLY A 250 23.84 20.56 5.29
CA GLY A 250 24.06 19.85 6.57
C GLY A 250 22.85 19.06 7.08
N VAL A 251 21.66 19.26 6.50
CA VAL A 251 20.44 18.55 6.90
C VAL A 251 20.55 17.06 6.54
N GLY A 252 20.16 16.19 7.48
CA GLY A 252 20.06 14.76 7.24
C GLY A 252 18.86 14.43 6.35
N TYR A 253 19.04 13.50 5.41
CA TYR A 253 17.99 13.02 4.52
C TYR A 253 17.94 11.50 4.54
N ILE A 254 16.76 10.96 4.80
CA ILE A 254 16.49 9.52 4.75
C ILE A 254 15.31 9.30 3.80
N ARG A 255 15.46 8.37 2.82
CA ARG A 255 14.38 7.90 1.98
C ARG A 255 14.02 6.47 2.31
N LEU A 256 12.74 6.21 2.56
CA LEU A 256 12.16 4.89 2.79
C LEU A 256 11.08 4.63 1.75
N THR A 257 11.18 3.53 0.99
CA THR A 257 10.23 3.22 -0.10
C THR A 257 9.17 2.19 0.28
N GLY A 258 9.21 1.63 1.49
CA GLY A 258 8.23 0.69 2.04
C GLY A 258 8.58 0.29 3.46
N TRP A 259 7.58 0.11 4.32
CA TRP A 259 7.72 -0.26 5.72
C TRP A 259 7.81 -1.78 5.88
N ALA A 260 8.93 -2.37 5.41
CA ALA A 260 9.20 -3.79 5.53
C ALA A 260 10.04 -4.09 6.78
N GLN A 261 9.59 -5.04 7.60
CA GLN A 261 10.26 -5.38 8.88
C GLN A 261 11.78 -5.60 8.78
N PRO A 262 12.32 -6.26 7.75
CA PRO A 262 13.78 -6.43 7.62
C PRO A 262 14.55 -5.11 7.47
N LEU A 263 13.87 -3.99 7.14
CA LEU A 263 14.50 -2.66 7.03
C LEU A 263 14.50 -1.87 8.33
N GLN A 264 13.84 -2.33 9.39
CA GLN A 264 13.74 -1.59 10.65
C GLN A 264 15.12 -1.21 11.21
N GLY A 265 16.01 -2.17 11.32
CA GLY A 265 17.38 -1.91 11.83
C GLY A 265 18.16 -0.92 10.95
N ARG A 266 18.00 -0.99 9.63
CA ARG A 266 18.61 -0.04 8.69
C ARG A 266 18.05 1.38 8.85
N MET A 267 16.75 1.50 9.08
CA MET A 267 16.11 2.80 9.29
C MET A 267 16.56 3.44 10.60
N ILE A 268 16.63 2.66 11.69
CA ILE A 268 17.15 3.13 12.98
C ILE A 268 18.63 3.53 12.86
N ALA A 269 19.45 2.72 12.22
CA ALA A 269 20.87 3.05 11.98
C ALA A 269 21.04 4.31 11.13
N ALA A 270 20.15 4.58 10.17
CA ALA A 270 20.17 5.81 9.38
C ALA A 270 19.85 7.05 10.24
N ILE A 271 18.89 6.93 11.17
CA ILE A 271 18.59 8.01 12.13
C ILE A 271 19.80 8.25 13.06
N GLU A 272 20.40 7.18 13.59
CA GLU A 272 21.59 7.28 14.44
C GLU A 272 22.78 7.91 13.72
N ALA A 273 23.01 7.53 12.45
CA ALA A 273 24.09 8.11 11.64
C ALA A 273 23.91 9.62 11.37
N LEU A 274 22.68 10.13 11.48
CA LEU A 274 22.33 11.52 11.24
C LEU A 274 21.91 12.26 12.52
N LYS A 275 22.19 11.71 13.71
CA LYS A 275 21.70 12.25 14.98
C LYS A 275 22.19 13.67 15.29
N ASP A 276 23.36 14.05 14.77
CA ASP A 276 23.96 15.37 14.97
C ASP A 276 23.59 16.37 13.87
N ALA A 277 22.78 15.97 12.88
CA ALA A 277 22.32 16.86 11.83
C ALA A 277 21.39 17.96 12.39
N PRO A 278 21.50 19.22 11.92
CA PRO A 278 20.68 20.34 12.40
C PRO A 278 19.18 20.21 12.11
N GLY A 279 18.83 19.28 11.22
CA GLY A 279 17.46 18.94 10.87
C GLY A 279 17.44 17.59 10.14
N LEU A 280 16.31 16.89 10.18
CA LEU A 280 16.12 15.59 9.54
C LEU A 280 14.93 15.61 8.58
N VAL A 281 15.16 15.26 7.32
CA VAL A 281 14.10 15.00 6.33
C VAL A 281 13.88 13.51 6.21
N ILE A 282 12.66 13.03 6.42
CA ILE A 282 12.24 11.65 6.18
C ILE A 282 11.32 11.65 4.95
N ASP A 283 11.81 11.10 3.83
CA ASP A 283 11.08 11.07 2.56
C ASP A 283 10.29 9.75 2.41
N LEU A 284 8.97 9.88 2.50
CA LEU A 284 7.99 8.81 2.36
C LEU A 284 7.17 8.92 1.07
N ARG A 285 7.57 9.76 0.13
CA ARG A 285 6.88 9.88 -1.16
C ARG A 285 6.93 8.55 -1.90
N ASP A 286 5.80 8.16 -2.48
CA ASP A 286 5.56 6.88 -3.17
C ASP A 286 5.74 5.63 -2.28
N ASN A 287 5.81 5.79 -0.96
CA ASN A 287 5.85 4.68 -0.01
C ASN A 287 4.41 4.22 0.32
N PRO A 288 3.97 3.04 -0.15
CA PRO A 288 2.59 2.59 0.00
C PRO A 288 2.23 2.16 1.44
N GLY A 289 3.19 2.17 2.36
CA GLY A 289 3.00 1.71 3.73
C GLY A 289 3.69 0.39 4.03
N GLY A 290 3.11 -0.39 4.92
CA GLY A 290 3.59 -1.68 5.40
C GLY A 290 3.45 -1.83 6.92
N SER A 291 4.44 -2.42 7.58
CA SER A 291 4.39 -2.81 8.98
C SER A 291 4.16 -1.65 9.97
N GLY A 292 3.01 -1.64 10.63
CA GLY A 292 2.71 -0.70 11.71
C GLY A 292 3.66 -0.83 12.92
N LEU A 293 4.16 -2.04 13.19
CA LEU A 293 5.16 -2.25 14.23
C LEU A 293 6.48 -1.53 13.90
N MET A 294 6.94 -1.62 12.65
CA MET A 294 8.12 -0.88 12.21
C MET A 294 7.89 0.64 12.29
N VAL A 295 6.71 1.11 11.86
CA VAL A 295 6.33 2.54 11.98
C VAL A 295 6.48 3.02 13.41
N ARG A 296 5.90 2.30 14.38
CA ARG A 296 5.98 2.64 15.80
C ARG A 296 7.42 2.65 16.32
N ASN A 297 8.21 1.62 16.03
CA ASN A 297 9.59 1.50 16.50
C ASN A 297 10.52 2.58 15.90
N VAL A 298 10.27 2.99 14.67
CA VAL A 298 11.01 4.08 14.01
C VAL A 298 10.56 5.44 14.56
N ALA A 299 9.25 5.65 14.76
CA ALA A 299 8.75 6.87 15.37
C ALA A 299 9.30 7.08 16.78
N ALA A 300 9.45 6.00 17.55
CA ALA A 300 10.04 6.04 18.91
C ALA A 300 11.45 6.68 18.94
N GLN A 301 12.23 6.56 17.86
CA GLN A 301 13.56 7.16 17.78
C GLN A 301 13.54 8.70 17.82
N LEU A 302 12.38 9.30 17.56
CA LEU A 302 12.20 10.74 17.45
C LEU A 302 11.62 11.40 18.73
N PHE A 303 11.27 10.61 19.74
CA PHE A 303 10.75 11.10 21.02
C PHE A 303 11.77 10.89 22.14
N PRO A 304 11.76 11.71 23.19
CA PRO A 304 12.65 11.56 24.33
C PRO A 304 12.64 10.15 24.90
N LYS A 305 13.79 9.73 25.37
CA LYS A 305 13.95 8.38 25.95
C LYS A 305 12.97 8.17 27.10
N ASP A 306 12.37 6.97 27.13
CA ASP A 306 11.43 6.51 28.17
C ASP A 306 10.10 7.33 28.24
N GLU A 307 9.89 8.29 27.32
CA GLU A 307 8.61 9.01 27.21
C GLU A 307 7.53 8.09 26.63
N LYS A 308 6.39 8.02 27.34
CA LYS A 308 5.21 7.28 26.83
C LYS A 308 4.36 8.22 26.00
N VAL A 309 4.22 7.89 24.72
CA VAL A 309 3.52 8.72 23.73
C VAL A 309 2.32 7.95 23.20
N GLU A 310 1.13 8.48 23.41
CA GLU A 310 -0.09 7.94 22.83
C GLU A 310 -0.23 8.42 21.38
N LEU A 311 -0.35 7.48 20.45
CA LEU A 311 -0.54 7.76 19.02
C LEU A 311 -2.02 7.91 18.67
N GLY A 312 -2.89 7.19 19.36
CA GLY A 312 -4.33 7.17 19.12
C GLY A 312 -4.99 5.86 19.51
N ARG A 313 -6.12 5.57 18.87
CA ARG A 313 -6.92 4.37 19.13
C ARG A 313 -7.20 3.58 17.87
N THR A 314 -7.06 2.28 17.99
CA THR A 314 -7.49 1.33 16.96
C THR A 314 -9.00 1.09 17.10
N LEU A 315 -9.69 1.10 15.97
CA LEU A 315 -11.10 0.73 15.84
C LEU A 315 -11.17 -0.70 15.34
N THR A 316 -11.91 -1.54 16.03
CA THR A 316 -12.19 -2.93 15.63
C THR A 316 -13.69 -3.13 15.55
N ARG A 317 -14.15 -4.17 14.85
CA ARG A 317 -15.57 -4.47 14.68
C ARG A 317 -16.34 -4.56 16.01
N THR A 318 -15.72 -5.08 17.05
CA THR A 318 -16.34 -5.28 18.36
C THR A 318 -16.03 -4.17 19.36
N GLY A 319 -15.16 -3.22 19.02
CA GLY A 319 -14.61 -2.23 19.96
C GLY A 319 -13.67 -2.82 21.01
N LYS A 320 -13.31 -4.10 20.89
CA LYS A 320 -12.43 -4.82 21.84
C LYS A 320 -11.10 -5.15 21.16
N PRO A 321 -10.02 -5.38 21.94
CA PRO A 321 -8.76 -5.93 21.40
C PRO A 321 -9.00 -7.20 20.61
N VAL A 322 -8.20 -7.41 19.56
CA VAL A 322 -8.15 -8.71 18.87
C VAL A 322 -7.10 -9.56 19.54
N THR A 323 -7.51 -10.72 20.03
CA THR A 323 -6.66 -11.62 20.80
C THR A 323 -6.54 -12.99 20.14
N ILE A 324 -5.42 -13.68 20.42
CA ILE A 324 -5.18 -15.08 20.06
C ILE A 324 -4.87 -15.90 21.32
N ALA A 325 -4.73 -17.21 21.15
CA ALA A 325 -4.40 -18.15 22.22
C ALA A 325 -5.32 -17.96 23.44
N PHE A 326 -6.64 -18.03 23.20
CA PHE A 326 -7.66 -17.90 24.25
C PHE A 326 -7.63 -16.57 25.02
N GLY A 327 -7.16 -15.49 24.36
CA GLY A 327 -7.06 -14.16 24.97
C GLY A 327 -5.73 -13.85 25.66
N TRP A 328 -4.77 -14.76 25.62
CA TRP A 328 -3.48 -14.54 26.29
C TRP A 328 -2.58 -13.55 25.57
N PHE A 329 -2.76 -13.38 24.26
CA PHE A 329 -1.98 -12.44 23.49
C PHE A 329 -2.88 -11.47 22.73
N GLU A 330 -2.65 -10.17 22.88
CA GLU A 330 -3.30 -9.12 22.10
C GLU A 330 -2.53 -8.89 20.80
N LEU A 331 -3.17 -9.18 19.66
CA LEU A 331 -2.65 -8.87 18.33
C LEU A 331 -2.90 -7.41 17.96
N ILE A 332 -4.09 -6.92 18.30
CA ILE A 332 -4.52 -5.55 18.08
C ILE A 332 -4.92 -4.97 19.42
N LYS A 333 -4.20 -3.97 19.86
CA LYS A 333 -4.52 -3.17 21.03
C LYS A 333 -5.48 -2.06 20.66
N ILE A 334 -6.34 -1.66 21.57
CA ILE A 334 -7.24 -0.51 21.36
C ILE A 334 -6.45 0.80 21.52
N LYS A 335 -5.61 0.89 22.54
CA LYS A 335 -4.74 2.05 22.75
C LYS A 335 -3.39 1.80 22.11
N GLU A 336 -3.00 2.66 21.16
CA GLU A 336 -1.71 2.59 20.49
C GLU A 336 -0.75 3.60 21.12
N GLU A 337 0.31 3.07 21.70
CA GLU A 337 1.37 3.83 22.38
C GLU A 337 2.74 3.41 21.87
N LEU A 338 3.70 4.32 21.96
CA LEU A 338 5.12 4.02 21.84
C LEU A 338 5.86 4.51 23.08
N GLU A 339 7.04 3.98 23.30
CA GLU A 339 8.01 4.46 24.29
C GLU A 339 9.22 5.04 23.56
N GLY A 340 9.51 6.29 23.82
CA GLY A 340 10.57 7.02 23.14
C GLY A 340 11.96 6.40 23.35
N ALA A 341 12.79 6.43 22.32
CA ALA A 341 14.15 5.91 22.33
C ALA A 341 15.24 6.99 22.43
N GLY A 342 14.88 8.25 22.15
CA GLY A 342 15.76 9.42 22.32
C GLY A 342 16.90 9.53 21.33
N THR A 343 16.82 8.92 20.15
CA THR A 343 17.92 8.91 19.18
C THR A 343 18.11 10.26 18.49
N TYR A 344 17.00 10.93 18.11
CA TYR A 344 17.05 12.21 17.41
C TYR A 344 16.10 13.24 18.05
N ALA A 345 16.64 14.31 18.60
CA ALA A 345 15.89 15.36 19.25
C ALA A 345 15.66 16.61 18.35
N GLY A 346 16.38 16.74 17.25
CA GLY A 346 16.31 17.90 16.36
C GLY A 346 14.99 18.00 15.60
N PRO A 347 14.77 19.08 14.82
CA PRO A 347 13.58 19.29 14.03
C PRO A 347 13.46 18.27 12.88
N VAL A 348 12.22 17.80 12.62
CA VAL A 348 11.91 16.79 11.58
C VAL A 348 10.95 17.35 10.56
N ALA A 349 11.20 17.09 9.29
CA ALA A 349 10.26 17.26 8.18
C ALA A 349 9.97 15.91 7.52
N VAL A 350 8.71 15.64 7.21
CA VAL A 350 8.28 14.41 6.54
C VAL A 350 7.79 14.77 5.15
N LEU A 351 8.46 14.26 4.10
CA LEU A 351 7.99 14.45 2.72
C LEU A 351 6.96 13.39 2.36
N VAL A 352 5.83 13.84 1.86
CA VAL A 352 4.72 12.97 1.44
C VAL A 352 4.15 13.39 0.09
N ASN A 353 3.48 12.45 -0.58
CA ASN A 353 2.69 12.71 -1.79
C ASN A 353 1.48 11.77 -1.88
N ALA A 354 0.72 11.86 -2.96
CA ALA A 354 -0.44 10.99 -3.22
C ALA A 354 -0.11 9.48 -3.26
N GLY A 355 1.15 9.11 -3.39
CA GLY A 355 1.65 7.73 -3.31
C GLY A 355 1.96 7.25 -1.89
N SER A 356 2.06 8.18 -0.91
CA SER A 356 2.24 7.85 0.50
C SER A 356 0.95 7.29 1.07
N GLY A 357 0.95 6.05 1.57
CA GLY A 357 -0.26 5.38 2.05
C GLY A 357 -0.03 4.58 3.33
N SER A 358 -1.10 4.20 4.01
CA SER A 358 -1.12 3.25 5.14
C SER A 358 -0.08 3.58 6.23
N GLY A 359 0.92 2.73 6.46
CA GLY A 359 1.98 2.97 7.45
C GLY A 359 2.70 4.31 7.28
N SER A 360 2.84 4.84 6.04
CA SER A 360 3.41 6.17 5.81
C SER A 360 2.49 7.28 6.31
N GLU A 361 1.17 7.09 6.19
CA GLU A 361 0.18 8.03 6.72
C GLU A 361 0.12 7.97 8.24
N LEU A 362 0.19 6.74 8.81
CA LEU A 362 0.28 6.56 10.26
C LEU A 362 1.49 7.32 10.83
N PHE A 363 2.66 7.18 10.22
CA PHE A 363 3.88 7.87 10.64
C PHE A 363 3.75 9.39 10.50
N ALA A 364 3.36 9.88 9.32
CA ALA A 364 3.27 11.32 9.05
C ALA A 364 2.22 12.00 9.94
N ALA A 365 1.01 11.41 10.05
CA ALA A 365 -0.05 11.97 10.87
C ALA A 365 0.27 11.91 12.37
N ALA A 366 0.93 10.85 12.86
CA ALA A 366 1.36 10.79 14.25
C ALA A 366 2.35 11.91 14.58
N LEU A 367 3.38 12.11 13.75
CA LEU A 367 4.34 13.20 13.98
C LEU A 367 3.70 14.59 13.87
N GLN A 368 2.73 14.75 12.97
CA GLN A 368 1.97 16.01 12.81
C GLN A 368 1.06 16.29 14.01
N SER A 369 0.22 15.31 14.43
CA SER A 369 -0.71 15.49 15.55
C SER A 369 0.02 15.75 16.88
N LEU A 370 1.18 15.14 17.06
CA LEU A 370 2.02 15.32 18.24
C LEU A 370 3.00 16.51 18.12
N ARG A 371 2.93 17.28 17.03
CA ARG A 371 3.82 18.42 16.74
C ARG A 371 5.30 18.09 16.78
N ARG A 372 5.64 16.81 16.56
CA ARG A 372 7.03 16.32 16.54
C ARG A 372 7.69 16.52 15.17
N GLY A 373 6.94 16.58 14.10
CA GLY A 373 7.41 16.80 12.75
C GLY A 373 6.48 17.69 11.94
N THR A 374 7.02 18.31 10.89
CA THR A 374 6.25 19.09 9.91
C THR A 374 6.08 18.27 8.63
N VAL A 375 4.86 18.10 8.17
CA VAL A 375 4.55 17.35 6.94
C VAL A 375 4.61 18.30 5.74
N VAL A 376 5.37 17.94 4.70
CA VAL A 376 5.62 18.78 3.53
C VAL A 376 5.30 18.00 2.25
N GLY A 377 4.62 18.59 1.30
CA GLY A 377 4.35 17.99 -0.01
C GLY A 377 2.90 18.02 -0.43
N GLN A 378 2.33 16.90 -0.80
CA GLN A 378 0.95 16.76 -1.27
C GLN A 378 0.13 15.91 -0.30
N THR A 379 -1.21 16.10 -0.31
CA THR A 379 -2.13 15.21 0.42
C THR A 379 -1.87 13.76 0.04
N THR A 380 -1.83 12.90 1.06
CA THR A 380 -1.48 11.49 0.92
C THR A 380 -2.63 10.66 0.33
N CYS A 381 -2.45 9.35 0.26
CA CYS A 381 -3.42 8.40 -0.32
C CYS A 381 -4.83 8.48 0.30
N GLY A 382 -4.94 8.78 1.60
CA GLY A 382 -6.20 8.60 2.34
C GLY A 382 -6.58 7.12 2.49
N CYS A 383 -5.60 6.28 2.71
CA CYS A 383 -5.69 4.83 2.74
C CYS A 383 -5.14 4.31 4.08
N LEU A 384 -5.75 4.67 5.20
CA LEU A 384 -5.29 4.28 6.53
C LEU A 384 -6.30 3.37 7.22
N LEU A 385 -6.42 2.16 6.71
CA LEU A 385 -7.01 1.03 7.42
C LEU A 385 -5.95 -0.07 7.57
N GLY A 386 -6.19 -1.03 8.42
CA GLY A 386 -5.25 -2.10 8.65
C GLY A 386 -5.86 -3.47 8.36
N PHE A 387 -5.04 -4.38 7.85
CA PHE A 387 -5.39 -5.78 7.73
C PHE A 387 -4.31 -6.67 8.34
N LEU A 388 -4.72 -7.79 8.90
CA LEU A 388 -3.80 -8.74 9.56
C LEU A 388 -3.20 -9.74 8.58
N GLY A 389 -3.83 -9.94 7.44
CA GLY A 389 -3.36 -10.85 6.40
C GLY A 389 -4.42 -11.13 5.35
N TYR A 390 -4.10 -12.03 4.45
CA TYR A 390 -5.01 -12.43 3.38
C TYR A 390 -5.87 -13.62 3.80
N ALA A 391 -7.15 -13.61 3.40
CA ALA A 391 -7.94 -14.83 3.31
C ALA A 391 -7.69 -15.48 1.94
N GLU A 392 -7.47 -16.80 1.96
CA GLU A 392 -7.35 -17.59 0.72
C GLU A 392 -8.71 -17.68 0.04
N VAL A 393 -8.73 -17.46 -1.28
CA VAL A 393 -9.94 -17.52 -2.10
C VAL A 393 -9.80 -18.72 -3.05
N PRO A 394 -10.82 -19.59 -3.18
CA PRO A 394 -10.83 -20.69 -4.13
C PRO A 394 -10.37 -20.26 -5.52
N GLY A 395 -9.54 -21.07 -6.18
CA GLY A 395 -8.91 -20.70 -7.43
C GLY A 395 -7.56 -19.99 -7.30
N GLY A 396 -7.03 -19.86 -6.07
CA GLY A 396 -5.69 -19.33 -5.78
C GLY A 396 -5.62 -17.81 -5.67
N GLY A 397 -6.76 -17.13 -5.66
CA GLY A 397 -6.84 -15.70 -5.35
C GLY A 397 -6.68 -15.43 -3.86
N LYS A 398 -6.53 -14.15 -3.50
CA LYS A 398 -6.44 -13.70 -2.11
C LYS A 398 -7.35 -12.51 -1.86
N LEU A 399 -7.98 -12.48 -0.70
CA LEU A 399 -8.74 -11.33 -0.20
C LEU A 399 -7.96 -10.67 0.94
N ALA A 400 -7.52 -9.43 0.73
CA ALA A 400 -7.21 -8.53 1.82
C ALA A 400 -8.52 -7.85 2.25
N TYR A 401 -8.72 -7.67 3.56
CA TYR A 401 -9.88 -6.95 4.08
C TYR A 401 -9.49 -6.20 5.36
N SER A 402 -10.09 -5.04 5.55
CA SER A 402 -9.76 -4.18 6.68
C SER A 402 -10.37 -4.72 7.98
N GLU A 403 -9.52 -5.06 8.94
CA GLU A 403 -9.90 -5.57 10.25
C GLU A 403 -9.79 -4.49 11.32
N MET A 404 -9.13 -3.37 11.00
CA MET A 404 -8.96 -2.26 11.93
C MET A 404 -8.96 -0.91 11.20
N GLY A 405 -9.52 0.09 11.87
CA GLY A 405 -9.37 1.49 11.56
C GLY A 405 -8.53 2.20 12.63
N PHE A 406 -8.25 3.48 12.45
CA PHE A 406 -7.44 4.27 13.37
C PHE A 406 -8.00 5.68 13.57
N VAL A 407 -7.95 6.16 14.83
CA VAL A 407 -8.26 7.53 15.21
C VAL A 407 -7.08 8.08 16.00
N PHE A 408 -6.52 9.19 15.55
CA PHE A 408 -5.41 9.85 16.24
C PHE A 408 -5.86 10.55 17.52
N THR A 409 -4.92 10.95 18.38
CA THR A 409 -5.22 11.63 19.67
C THR A 409 -5.95 12.94 19.51
N ASP A 410 -5.81 13.61 18.37
CA ASP A 410 -6.53 14.84 18.02
C ASP A 410 -7.94 14.59 17.43
N GLY A 411 -8.38 13.33 17.38
CA GLY A 411 -9.68 12.90 16.87
C GLY A 411 -9.75 12.71 15.36
N ARG A 412 -8.68 13.00 14.60
CA ARG A 412 -8.67 12.85 13.14
C ARG A 412 -8.69 11.41 12.72
N ARG A 413 -9.35 11.15 11.59
CA ARG A 413 -9.28 9.93 10.81
C ARG A 413 -8.67 10.28 9.46
N ILE A 414 -7.68 9.50 9.04
CA ILE A 414 -6.96 9.72 7.77
C ILE A 414 -7.59 8.95 6.62
N GLU A 415 -8.28 7.86 6.93
CA GLU A 415 -9.01 7.09 5.92
C GLU A 415 -10.00 7.99 5.17
N ARG A 416 -9.94 7.97 3.84
CA ARG A 416 -10.70 8.79 2.89
C ARG A 416 -10.33 10.27 2.80
N GLU A 417 -9.47 10.78 3.68
CA GLU A 417 -9.07 12.19 3.68
C GLU A 417 -7.60 12.36 3.28
N GLY A 418 -6.74 11.47 3.76
CA GLY A 418 -5.31 11.61 3.66
C GLY A 418 -4.72 12.55 4.71
N VAL A 419 -3.41 12.51 4.83
CA VAL A 419 -2.67 13.49 5.61
C VAL A 419 -2.53 14.75 4.77
N VAL A 420 -3.19 15.82 5.17
CA VAL A 420 -3.02 17.15 4.57
C VAL A 420 -1.69 17.72 5.07
N PRO A 421 -0.73 18.06 4.20
CA PRO A 421 0.56 18.57 4.63
C PRO A 421 0.45 19.96 5.29
N ASP A 422 1.30 20.22 6.29
CA ASP A 422 1.44 21.55 6.90
C ASP A 422 1.99 22.59 5.92
N VAL A 423 2.85 22.13 4.99
CA VAL A 423 3.40 22.93 3.90
C VAL A 423 3.05 22.23 2.58
N ALA A 424 2.01 22.72 1.93
CA ALA A 424 1.56 22.19 0.66
C ALA A 424 2.51 22.62 -0.48
N VAL A 425 2.97 21.64 -1.27
CA VAL A 425 3.81 21.86 -2.45
C VAL A 425 3.21 21.10 -3.63
N ALA A 426 2.61 21.83 -4.55
CA ALA A 426 2.04 21.25 -5.76
C ALA A 426 3.14 20.78 -6.74
N LEU A 427 2.84 19.73 -7.51
CA LEU A 427 3.65 19.34 -8.65
C LEU A 427 3.44 20.34 -9.79
N ALA A 428 4.53 20.74 -10.44
CA ALA A 428 4.51 21.49 -11.68
C ALA A 428 5.29 20.73 -12.76
N ALA A 429 4.76 20.69 -13.97
CA ALA A 429 5.40 20.00 -15.09
C ALA A 429 6.80 20.58 -15.40
N ALA A 430 6.96 21.90 -15.28
CA ALA A 430 8.23 22.57 -15.46
C ALA A 430 9.29 22.14 -14.43
N ASP A 431 8.91 22.01 -13.14
CA ASP A 431 9.85 21.57 -12.10
C ASP A 431 10.27 20.11 -12.32
N LEU A 432 9.32 19.24 -12.73
CA LEU A 432 9.59 17.84 -13.07
C LEU A 432 10.58 17.74 -14.24
N ALA A 433 10.42 18.57 -15.27
CA ALA A 433 11.32 18.61 -16.43
C ALA A 433 12.73 19.09 -16.09
N LEU A 434 12.87 19.99 -15.11
CA LEU A 434 14.14 20.48 -14.59
C LEU A 434 14.72 19.58 -13.48
N GLU A 435 14.07 18.46 -13.15
CA GLU A 435 14.41 17.59 -12.03
C GLU A 435 14.51 18.37 -10.69
N ARG A 436 13.71 19.43 -10.55
CA ARG A 436 13.71 20.30 -9.37
C ARG A 436 12.78 19.75 -8.31
N ASP A 437 13.29 19.53 -7.12
CA ASP A 437 12.53 18.99 -5.99
C ASP A 437 12.08 20.10 -5.02
N ARG A 438 11.02 20.82 -5.37
CA ARG A 438 10.48 21.91 -4.54
C ARG A 438 10.04 21.46 -3.14
N ALA A 439 9.55 20.23 -3.00
CA ALA A 439 9.14 19.75 -1.68
C ALA A 439 10.37 19.56 -0.77
N LEU A 440 11.46 19.01 -1.31
CA LEU A 440 12.71 18.90 -0.58
C LEU A 440 13.32 20.27 -0.27
N GLU A 441 13.31 21.20 -1.23
CA GLU A 441 13.77 22.58 -1.03
C GLU A 441 12.99 23.28 0.09
N ALA A 442 11.65 23.15 0.10
CA ALA A 442 10.79 23.71 1.14
C ALA A 442 11.07 23.10 2.53
N ALA A 443 11.26 21.78 2.59
CA ALA A 443 11.59 21.08 3.84
C ALA A 443 12.95 21.54 4.41
N VAL A 444 13.97 21.65 3.56
CA VAL A 444 15.30 22.13 3.97
C VAL A 444 15.25 23.57 4.46
N ALA A 445 14.55 24.46 3.74
CA ALA A 445 14.38 25.86 4.14
C ALA A 445 13.61 26.01 5.47
N LEU A 446 12.64 25.12 5.74
CA LEU A 446 11.91 25.10 7.01
C LEU A 446 12.82 24.70 8.18
N LEU A 447 13.65 23.66 7.97
CA LEU A 447 14.56 23.14 9.00
C LEU A 447 15.67 24.14 9.32
N GLY A 448 16.20 24.85 8.33
CA GLY A 448 17.21 25.89 8.53
C GLY A 448 16.67 27.04 9.41
N ARG A 449 15.46 27.52 9.17
CA ARG A 449 14.83 28.57 10.00
C ARG A 449 14.58 28.15 11.46
N LYS A 450 14.28 26.86 11.70
CA LYS A 450 14.09 26.33 13.05
C LYS A 450 15.42 26.14 13.79
N ALA A 451 16.53 25.92 13.09
CA ALA A 451 17.86 25.84 13.69
C ALA A 451 18.38 27.23 14.13
N ASP A 452 18.05 28.29 13.36
CA ASP A 452 18.49 29.68 13.65
C ASP A 452 17.64 30.37 14.73
N GLY A 453 16.45 29.84 15.05
CA GLY A 453 15.51 30.41 16.01
C GLY A 453 15.60 29.85 17.44
N LYS A 454 16.76 29.29 17.83
CA LYS A 454 17.07 28.84 19.20
C LYS A 454 17.76 29.91 20.02
#